data_ee380467f493dd3bbbf0c3df33b95f7e
#
_entry.id   ee380467f493dd3bbbf0c3df33b95f7e
#
_cell.length_a   1.000
_cell.length_b   1.000
_cell.length_c   1.000
_cell.angle_alpha   90.00
_cell.angle_beta   90.00
_cell.angle_gamma   90.00
#
_symmetry.space_group_name_H-M   'P 1'
#
loop_
_entity.id
_entity.type
_entity.pdbx_description
1 polymer ?
#
loop_
_entity_poly.entity_id
_entity_poly.type
_entity_poly.pdbx_seq_one_letter_code
_entity_poly.pdbx_strand_id
1 'polypeptide(L)'
;MARALPADAAFTHPGVLVSDAQLDAVKENVTAGKQPWLKAYFDMRDSKYGAYKYRAEPYASVDCPGGDHADRAAHGCVEEREDAIAAYTQALLFRITGKQQHAVKAREIMDAWSAKMRRHTEEDAGLQTGWAGSTWARAAEIVRHSAGAGWPEDRVARFETMLRTAYLPTVTRKVPDYNGNWDLVMTDAAIGIAVFLEDRAAFDHALQRFRERVPAYFYLEKDGRLPLTPKGSSVTTPQKLTTYWFGQKTYKDGMSQETCRNFKHVGYSIAATAHIAETAWHQGVDLYGEVKDRLKSTLAFHSRYQAGESAPVWLCGGKVDRNMGPDLEVALNHLEDRLDVSVPAAHKLAEETRPAGTDDLFVSWETLTHAGNPGS
;
A
#
# COMPACT_ATOMS: atom_id res chain seq x y z
N MET A 1 -9.18 -22.09 -9.82
CA MET A 1 -10.40 -21.41 -9.31
C MET A 1 -10.14 -21.07 -7.86
N ALA A 2 -9.98 -19.80 -7.53
CA ALA A 2 -9.84 -19.38 -6.14
C ALA A 2 -11.12 -19.76 -5.37
N ARG A 3 -10.94 -20.48 -4.27
CA ARG A 3 -12.03 -20.92 -3.41
C ARG A 3 -12.54 -19.68 -2.67
N ALA A 4 -13.78 -19.30 -2.89
CA ALA A 4 -14.42 -18.27 -2.06
C ALA A 4 -14.39 -18.74 -0.59
N LEU A 5 -13.95 -17.87 0.31
CA LEU A 5 -14.02 -18.17 1.74
C LEU A 5 -15.49 -18.35 2.15
N PRO A 6 -15.80 -19.25 3.10
CA PRO A 6 -17.13 -19.30 3.69
C PRO A 6 -17.51 -17.92 4.26
N ALA A 7 -18.77 -17.53 4.10
CA ALA A 7 -19.26 -16.21 4.58
C ALA A 7 -19.04 -16.00 6.10
N ASP A 8 -18.93 -17.08 6.86
CA ASP A 8 -18.76 -17.10 8.31
C ASP A 8 -17.30 -17.32 8.77
N ALA A 9 -16.33 -17.33 7.85
CA ALA A 9 -14.93 -17.49 8.23
C ALA A 9 -14.45 -16.21 8.95
N ALA A 10 -13.97 -16.34 10.19
CA ALA A 10 -13.31 -15.25 10.90
C ALA A 10 -12.06 -14.78 10.16
N PHE A 11 -11.74 -13.50 10.26
CA PHE A 11 -10.48 -12.99 9.74
C PHE A 11 -9.29 -13.49 10.59
N THR A 12 -8.12 -13.55 9.96
CA THR A 12 -6.84 -13.85 10.63
C THR A 12 -6.18 -12.54 11.08
N HIS A 13 -5.72 -12.49 12.33
CA HIS A 13 -5.12 -11.29 12.93
C HIS A 13 -3.78 -11.57 13.65
N PRO A 14 -2.81 -10.65 13.59
CA PRO A 14 -2.77 -9.56 12.62
C PRO A 14 -2.70 -10.12 11.21
N GLY A 15 -3.34 -9.43 10.26
CA GLY A 15 -3.45 -9.93 8.89
C GLY A 15 -3.52 -8.82 7.85
N VAL A 16 -3.28 -7.56 8.24
CA VAL A 16 -3.18 -6.42 7.32
C VAL A 16 -1.72 -6.17 6.99
N LEU A 17 -1.33 -6.47 5.78
CA LEU A 17 0.02 -6.40 5.21
C LEU A 17 1.03 -7.34 5.85
N VAL A 18 1.02 -7.52 7.16
CA VAL A 18 1.94 -8.39 7.91
C VAL A 18 1.17 -9.40 8.76
N SER A 19 1.70 -10.62 8.86
CA SER A 19 1.21 -11.68 9.75
C SER A 19 2.08 -11.78 11.01
N ASP A 20 1.60 -12.52 12.03
CA ASP A 20 2.40 -12.84 13.22
C ASP A 20 3.71 -13.54 12.85
N ALA A 21 3.67 -14.49 11.91
CA ALA A 21 4.86 -15.22 11.46
C ALA A 21 5.90 -14.28 10.86
N GLN A 22 5.48 -13.32 10.03
CA GLN A 22 6.39 -12.32 9.47
C GLN A 22 6.97 -11.40 10.55
N LEU A 23 6.15 -10.94 11.49
CA LEU A 23 6.60 -10.09 12.61
C LEU A 23 7.59 -10.81 13.52
N ASP A 24 7.39 -12.11 13.76
CA ASP A 24 8.31 -12.93 14.55
C ASP A 24 9.63 -13.15 13.81
N ALA A 25 9.60 -13.44 12.49
CA ALA A 25 10.80 -13.55 11.67
C ALA A 25 11.61 -12.23 11.64
N VAL A 26 10.93 -11.07 11.56
CA VAL A 26 11.60 -9.76 11.68
C VAL A 26 12.34 -9.63 13.01
N LYS A 27 11.68 -9.97 14.14
CA LYS A 27 12.28 -9.93 15.47
C LYS A 27 13.48 -10.86 15.58
N GLU A 28 13.38 -12.08 15.05
CA GLU A 28 14.49 -13.05 15.02
C GLU A 28 15.67 -12.54 14.20
N ASN A 29 15.44 -12.04 13.00
CA ASN A 29 16.50 -11.55 12.12
C ASN A 29 17.20 -10.31 12.71
N VAL A 30 16.46 -9.39 13.30
CA VAL A 30 17.02 -8.22 13.99
C VAL A 30 17.83 -8.63 15.22
N THR A 31 17.31 -9.57 16.03
CA THR A 31 18.01 -10.08 17.24
C THR A 31 19.29 -10.82 16.87
N ALA A 32 19.27 -11.57 15.78
CA ALA A 32 20.43 -12.30 15.24
C ALA A 32 21.44 -11.40 14.51
N GLY A 33 21.18 -10.10 14.38
CA GLY A 33 22.08 -9.16 13.72
C GLY A 33 22.16 -9.28 12.20
N LYS A 34 21.17 -9.92 11.56
CA LYS A 34 21.19 -10.18 10.12
C LYS A 34 20.88 -8.93 9.29
N GLN A 35 21.53 -8.83 8.14
CA GLN A 35 21.25 -7.79 7.15
C GLN A 35 20.27 -8.33 6.08
N PRO A 36 19.44 -7.48 5.49
CA PRO A 36 19.33 -6.04 5.68
C PRO A 36 18.47 -5.60 6.89
N TRP A 37 17.83 -6.54 7.60
CA TRP A 37 16.84 -6.27 8.68
C TRP A 37 17.40 -5.44 9.82
N LEU A 38 18.64 -5.69 10.29
CA LEU A 38 19.24 -4.94 11.40
C LEU A 38 19.41 -3.47 11.01
N LYS A 39 19.91 -3.18 9.80
CA LYS A 39 20.07 -1.80 9.34
C LYS A 39 18.70 -1.13 9.17
N ALA A 40 17.73 -1.81 8.55
CA ALA A 40 16.37 -1.32 8.38
C ALA A 40 15.70 -1.01 9.74
N TYR A 41 15.92 -1.86 10.75
CA TYR A 41 15.46 -1.61 12.11
C TYR A 41 16.10 -0.36 12.72
N PHE A 42 17.40 -0.15 12.56
CA PHE A 42 18.06 1.05 13.08
C PHE A 42 17.56 2.31 12.38
N ASP A 43 17.43 2.29 11.06
CA ASP A 43 16.91 3.43 10.30
C ASP A 43 15.48 3.78 10.73
N MET A 44 14.62 2.77 10.95
CA MET A 44 13.26 2.94 11.48
C MET A 44 13.27 3.49 12.90
N ARG A 45 14.04 2.90 13.81
CA ARG A 45 14.11 3.30 15.23
C ARG A 45 14.61 4.74 15.39
N ASP A 46 15.61 5.13 14.60
CA ASP A 46 16.30 6.41 14.72
C ASP A 46 15.62 7.52 13.88
N SER A 47 14.57 7.18 13.13
CA SER A 47 13.73 8.13 12.43
C SER A 47 12.91 9.01 13.40
N LYS A 48 12.36 10.12 12.89
CA LYS A 48 11.44 10.95 13.68
C LYS A 48 10.24 10.16 14.21
N TYR A 49 9.80 9.15 13.45
CA TYR A 49 8.65 8.29 13.76
C TYR A 49 8.92 7.29 14.91
N GLY A 50 10.18 6.86 15.09
CA GLY A 50 10.59 5.96 16.19
C GLY A 50 10.77 6.64 17.54
N ALA A 51 10.76 7.96 17.58
CA ALA A 51 11.06 8.72 18.80
C ALA A 51 9.90 8.67 19.81
N TYR A 52 10.20 8.36 21.08
CA TYR A 52 9.18 8.41 22.17
C TYR A 52 8.58 9.81 22.40
N LYS A 53 9.33 10.86 22.03
CA LYS A 53 8.87 12.24 22.13
C LYS A 53 7.94 12.66 20.98
N TYR A 54 7.69 11.79 20.00
CA TYR A 54 6.78 12.09 18.90
C TYR A 54 5.41 12.52 19.44
N ARG A 55 4.84 13.55 18.84
CA ARG A 55 3.52 14.08 19.21
C ARG A 55 2.64 14.12 18.00
N ALA A 56 1.46 13.51 18.11
CA ALA A 56 0.45 13.55 17.07
C ALA A 56 -0.20 14.95 16.99
N GLU A 57 -0.51 15.36 15.76
CA GLU A 57 -1.19 16.63 15.46
C GLU A 57 -2.53 16.38 14.76
N PRO A 58 -3.56 15.84 15.47
CA PRO A 58 -4.82 15.47 14.86
C PRO A 58 -5.67 16.65 14.43
N TYR A 59 -6.40 16.48 13.34
CA TYR A 59 -7.35 17.46 12.78
C TYR A 59 -8.76 16.85 12.76
N ALA A 60 -9.78 17.72 12.87
CA ALA A 60 -11.20 17.32 12.76
C ALA A 60 -11.63 17.19 11.29
N SER A 61 -11.08 18.03 10.42
CA SER A 61 -11.19 17.95 8.97
C SER A 61 -9.78 17.94 8.39
N VAL A 62 -9.52 17.01 7.49
CA VAL A 62 -8.27 16.96 6.71
C VAL A 62 -8.61 17.43 5.31
N ASP A 63 -8.07 18.59 4.94
CA ASP A 63 -8.42 19.29 3.71
C ASP A 63 -7.22 19.25 2.76
N CYS A 64 -7.30 18.40 1.74
CA CYS A 64 -6.19 18.14 0.80
C CYS A 64 -6.56 18.62 -0.60
N PRO A 65 -6.26 19.89 -0.92
CA PRO A 65 -6.45 20.41 -2.26
C PRO A 65 -5.51 19.73 -3.25
N GLY A 66 -6.01 19.50 -4.47
CA GLY A 66 -5.28 18.88 -5.57
C GLY A 66 -5.75 19.44 -6.90
N GLY A 67 -5.30 18.85 -8.03
CA GLY A 67 -5.75 19.25 -9.35
C GLY A 67 -5.66 20.77 -9.59
N ASP A 68 -6.78 21.39 -9.96
CA ASP A 68 -6.87 22.83 -10.27
C ASP A 68 -6.78 23.73 -9.01
N HIS A 69 -6.80 23.14 -7.83
CA HIS A 69 -6.77 23.85 -6.54
C HIS A 69 -5.52 23.53 -5.71
N ALA A 70 -4.48 22.99 -6.33
CA ALA A 70 -3.22 22.65 -5.67
C ALA A 70 -2.47 23.88 -5.07
N ASP A 71 -2.88 25.09 -5.42
CA ASP A 71 -2.39 26.36 -4.86
C ASP A 71 -3.00 26.73 -3.51
N ARG A 72 -4.09 26.06 -3.11
CA ARG A 72 -4.73 26.29 -1.81
C ARG A 72 -3.91 25.67 -0.68
N ALA A 73 -4.01 26.25 0.52
CA ALA A 73 -3.37 25.71 1.70
C ALA A 73 -3.98 24.35 2.10
N ALA A 74 -3.14 23.34 2.23
CA ALA A 74 -3.54 22.06 2.80
C ALA A 74 -3.59 22.13 4.33
N HIS A 75 -4.53 21.41 4.95
CA HIS A 75 -4.68 21.34 6.40
C HIS A 75 -4.76 19.89 6.87
N GLY A 76 -3.81 19.47 7.67
CA GLY A 76 -3.77 18.15 8.29
C GLY A 76 -3.34 17.01 7.36
N CYS A 77 -3.03 17.26 6.07
CA CYS A 77 -2.71 16.21 5.11
C CYS A 77 -1.35 15.56 5.38
N VAL A 78 -0.34 16.37 5.68
CA VAL A 78 1.00 15.87 6.01
C VAL A 78 0.99 15.25 7.40
N GLU A 79 0.38 15.94 8.36
CA GLU A 79 0.29 15.51 9.76
C GLU A 79 -0.43 14.16 9.88
N GLU A 80 -1.51 13.95 9.14
CA GLU A 80 -2.23 12.68 9.16
C GLU A 80 -1.36 11.51 8.65
N ARG A 81 -0.68 11.68 7.52
CA ARG A 81 0.20 10.65 6.98
C ARG A 81 1.37 10.36 7.90
N GLU A 82 2.04 11.41 8.40
CA GLU A 82 3.16 11.27 9.33
C GLU A 82 2.74 10.60 10.63
N ASP A 83 1.58 10.95 11.18
CA ASP A 83 1.04 10.34 12.39
C ASP A 83 0.66 8.87 12.17
N ALA A 84 0.09 8.51 10.99
CA ALA A 84 -0.19 7.12 10.65
C ALA A 84 1.10 6.30 10.54
N ILE A 85 2.13 6.83 9.86
CA ILE A 85 3.45 6.20 9.77
C ILE A 85 4.09 6.07 11.15
N ALA A 86 3.97 7.10 12.01
CA ALA A 86 4.50 7.04 13.37
C ALA A 86 3.80 5.97 14.21
N ALA A 87 2.47 5.85 14.14
CA ALA A 87 1.74 4.79 14.83
C ALA A 87 2.18 3.40 14.37
N TYR A 88 2.33 3.18 13.05
CA TYR A 88 2.81 1.93 12.48
C TYR A 88 4.25 1.63 12.90
N THR A 89 5.14 2.62 12.83
CA THR A 89 6.52 2.52 13.31
C THR A 89 6.60 2.09 14.76
N GLN A 90 5.81 2.72 15.63
CA GLN A 90 5.77 2.40 17.06
C GLN A 90 5.19 0.99 17.31
N ALA A 91 4.21 0.56 16.52
CA ALA A 91 3.66 -0.79 16.58
C ALA A 91 4.72 -1.85 16.20
N LEU A 92 5.47 -1.64 15.11
CA LEU A 92 6.58 -2.50 14.72
C LEU A 92 7.70 -2.55 15.78
N LEU A 93 8.09 -1.39 16.31
CA LEU A 93 9.10 -1.31 17.39
C LEU A 93 8.64 -2.05 18.65
N PHE A 94 7.35 -2.02 18.97
CA PHE A 94 6.81 -2.81 20.08
C PHE A 94 6.97 -4.32 19.82
N ARG A 95 6.60 -4.81 18.64
CA ARG A 95 6.73 -6.24 18.28
C ARG A 95 8.17 -6.72 18.32
N ILE A 96 9.11 -5.91 17.83
CA ILE A 96 10.53 -6.27 17.79
C ILE A 96 11.17 -6.22 19.20
N THR A 97 10.90 -5.16 19.98
CA THR A 97 11.63 -4.91 21.23
C THR A 97 10.92 -5.37 22.49
N GLY A 98 9.60 -5.54 22.46
CA GLY A 98 8.75 -5.79 23.63
C GLY A 98 8.62 -4.58 24.57
N LYS A 99 9.19 -3.41 24.23
CA LYS A 99 9.17 -2.24 25.10
C LYS A 99 7.79 -1.58 25.13
N GLN A 100 7.15 -1.57 26.29
CA GLN A 100 5.81 -1.02 26.50
C GLN A 100 5.67 0.44 26.08
N GLN A 101 6.74 1.23 26.14
CA GLN A 101 6.72 2.63 25.69
C GLN A 101 6.30 2.78 24.23
N HIS A 102 6.67 1.83 23.36
CA HIS A 102 6.25 1.84 21.96
C HIS A 102 4.77 1.53 21.80
N ALA A 103 4.24 0.51 22.50
CA ALA A 103 2.80 0.23 22.48
C ALA A 103 1.96 1.41 22.99
N VAL A 104 2.40 2.04 24.09
CA VAL A 104 1.77 3.25 24.63
C VAL A 104 1.77 4.36 23.60
N LYS A 105 2.91 4.62 22.93
CA LYS A 105 3.04 5.68 21.94
C LYS A 105 2.14 5.43 20.69
N ALA A 106 2.10 4.21 20.18
CA ALA A 106 1.21 3.86 19.07
C ALA A 106 -0.26 4.14 19.40
N ARG A 107 -0.70 3.71 20.60
CA ARG A 107 -2.06 3.96 21.09
C ARG A 107 -2.35 5.46 21.27
N GLU A 108 -1.43 6.22 21.88
CA GLU A 108 -1.60 7.66 22.07
C GLU A 108 -1.86 8.38 20.74
N ILE A 109 -1.12 8.03 19.68
CA ILE A 109 -1.29 8.63 18.35
C ILE A 109 -2.66 8.27 17.78
N MET A 110 -3.02 6.98 17.77
CA MET A 110 -4.32 6.51 17.26
C MET A 110 -5.52 7.05 18.06
N ASP A 111 -5.37 7.13 19.38
CA ASP A 111 -6.38 7.70 20.28
C ASP A 111 -6.60 9.20 20.04
N ALA A 112 -5.53 9.95 19.77
CA ALA A 112 -5.61 11.38 19.48
C ALA A 112 -6.41 11.63 18.18
N TRP A 113 -6.12 10.87 17.13
CA TRP A 113 -6.84 10.98 15.86
C TRP A 113 -8.30 10.54 15.99
N SER A 114 -8.57 9.38 16.59
CA SER A 114 -9.95 8.87 16.75
C SER A 114 -10.84 9.78 17.62
N ALA A 115 -10.24 10.53 18.53
CA ALA A 115 -10.98 11.52 19.31
C ALA A 115 -11.43 12.75 18.49
N LYS A 116 -10.66 13.12 17.46
CA LYS A 116 -10.83 14.42 16.78
C LYS A 116 -11.31 14.31 15.34
N MET A 117 -10.78 13.34 14.56
CA MET A 117 -11.04 13.18 13.13
C MET A 117 -12.51 12.93 12.81
N ARG A 118 -13.04 13.60 11.77
CA ARG A 118 -14.44 13.48 11.33
C ARG A 118 -14.58 13.30 9.81
N ARG A 119 -13.72 13.92 9.00
CA ARG A 119 -13.87 13.91 7.54
C ARG A 119 -12.60 14.29 6.80
N HIS A 120 -12.56 13.88 5.54
CA HIS A 120 -11.63 14.37 4.53
C HIS A 120 -12.39 15.22 3.51
N THR A 121 -11.79 16.29 3.04
CA THR A 121 -12.36 17.19 2.04
C THR A 121 -11.35 17.56 0.96
N GLU A 122 -11.79 18.29 -0.03
CA GLU A 122 -11.06 18.74 -1.20
C GLU A 122 -10.75 17.61 -2.21
N GLU A 123 -10.07 17.95 -3.29
CA GLU A 123 -9.96 17.10 -4.48
C GLU A 123 -9.15 15.82 -4.22
N ASP A 124 -8.06 15.90 -3.44
CA ASP A 124 -7.21 14.75 -3.13
C ASP A 124 -7.71 13.94 -1.91
N ALA A 125 -8.92 14.22 -1.41
CA ALA A 125 -9.49 13.49 -0.27
C ALA A 125 -9.45 11.96 -0.45
N GLY A 126 -9.70 11.45 -1.66
CA GLY A 126 -9.65 10.01 -1.95
C GLY A 126 -8.26 9.42 -1.78
N LEU A 127 -7.22 10.08 -2.31
CA LEU A 127 -5.83 9.66 -2.17
C LEU A 127 -5.38 9.75 -0.72
N GLN A 128 -5.64 10.88 -0.07
CA GLN A 128 -5.27 11.11 1.33
C GLN A 128 -5.87 10.05 2.25
N THR A 129 -7.18 9.77 2.09
CA THR A 129 -7.89 8.74 2.84
C THR A 129 -7.31 7.35 2.56
N GLY A 130 -6.87 7.09 1.32
CA GLY A 130 -6.22 5.86 0.92
C GLY A 130 -4.85 5.69 1.59
N TRP A 131 -3.97 6.68 1.49
CA TRP A 131 -2.63 6.64 2.08
C TRP A 131 -2.64 6.51 3.60
N ALA A 132 -3.35 7.40 4.28
CA ALA A 132 -3.43 7.34 5.73
C ALA A 132 -4.21 6.12 6.22
N GLY A 133 -5.35 5.79 5.58
CA GLY A 133 -6.22 4.69 5.97
C GLY A 133 -5.57 3.32 5.92
N SER A 134 -4.76 3.03 4.88
CA SER A 134 -4.01 1.78 4.78
C SER A 134 -2.99 1.65 5.93
N THR A 135 -2.28 2.73 6.23
CA THR A 135 -1.26 2.76 7.29
C THR A 135 -1.89 2.70 8.69
N TRP A 136 -3.01 3.38 8.92
CA TRP A 136 -3.79 3.26 10.16
C TRP A 136 -4.25 1.82 10.42
N ALA A 137 -4.76 1.13 9.41
CA ALA A 137 -5.20 -0.26 9.54
C ALA A 137 -4.05 -1.18 9.94
N ARG A 138 -2.87 -1.04 9.34
CA ARG A 138 -1.66 -1.81 9.67
C ARG A 138 -1.23 -1.59 11.13
N ALA A 139 -1.18 -0.33 11.58
CA ALA A 139 -0.82 0.01 12.95
C ALA A 139 -1.82 -0.58 13.96
N ALA A 140 -3.11 -0.40 13.68
CA ALA A 140 -4.18 -0.84 14.56
C ALA A 140 -4.24 -2.37 14.69
N GLU A 141 -4.08 -3.11 13.59
CA GLU A 141 -4.00 -4.57 13.59
C GLU A 141 -2.88 -5.09 14.51
N ILE A 142 -1.67 -4.56 14.34
CA ILE A 142 -0.54 -4.99 15.17
C ILE A 142 -0.82 -4.69 16.64
N VAL A 143 -1.29 -3.49 16.98
CA VAL A 143 -1.49 -3.09 18.38
C VAL A 143 -2.64 -3.88 19.02
N ARG A 144 -3.76 -4.05 18.32
CA ARG A 144 -4.94 -4.74 18.84
C ARG A 144 -4.64 -6.22 19.13
N HIS A 145 -3.92 -6.88 18.22
CA HIS A 145 -3.71 -8.32 18.24
C HIS A 145 -2.34 -8.74 18.80
N SER A 146 -1.55 -7.80 19.33
CA SER A 146 -0.28 -8.13 20.02
C SER A 146 -0.48 -8.29 21.52
N ALA A 147 -0.08 -9.44 22.05
CA ALA A 147 -0.12 -9.68 23.49
C ALA A 147 0.65 -8.60 24.28
N GLY A 148 0.02 -8.06 25.30
CA GLY A 148 0.61 -7.03 26.15
C GLY A 148 0.58 -5.60 25.59
N ALA A 149 0.09 -5.36 24.39
CA ALA A 149 -0.06 -3.99 23.86
C ALA A 149 -1.08 -3.17 24.65
N GLY A 150 -2.11 -3.80 25.21
CA GLY A 150 -3.00 -3.21 26.23
C GLY A 150 -3.82 -2.01 25.71
N TRP A 151 -4.38 -2.07 24.53
CA TRP A 151 -5.29 -1.04 24.01
C TRP A 151 -6.69 -1.26 24.60
N PRO A 152 -7.26 -0.27 25.35
CA PRO A 152 -8.58 -0.42 25.97
C PRO A 152 -9.68 -0.53 24.92
N GLU A 153 -10.66 -1.41 25.16
CA GLU A 153 -11.74 -1.71 24.21
C GLU A 153 -12.60 -0.49 23.85
N ASP A 154 -12.83 0.42 24.79
CA ASP A 154 -13.56 1.67 24.52
C ASP A 154 -12.80 2.59 23.54
N ARG A 155 -11.47 2.56 23.55
CA ARG A 155 -10.60 3.29 22.63
C ARG A 155 -10.50 2.62 21.27
N VAL A 156 -10.43 1.28 21.26
CA VAL A 156 -10.55 0.48 20.03
C VAL A 156 -11.87 0.80 19.34
N ALA A 157 -13.00 0.73 20.05
CA ALA A 157 -14.33 1.02 19.49
C ALA A 157 -14.43 2.46 18.92
N ARG A 158 -13.78 3.43 19.56
CA ARG A 158 -13.72 4.80 19.04
C ARG A 158 -12.88 4.88 17.75
N PHE A 159 -11.78 4.16 17.68
CA PHE A 159 -10.95 4.10 16.48
C PHE A 159 -11.68 3.38 15.33
N GLU A 160 -12.37 2.28 15.60
CA GLU A 160 -13.27 1.62 14.65
C GLU A 160 -14.34 2.58 14.11
N THR A 161 -14.94 3.38 15.00
CA THR A 161 -15.93 4.39 14.60
C THR A 161 -15.33 5.42 13.65
N MET A 162 -14.12 5.92 13.92
CA MET A 162 -13.39 6.81 13.02
C MET A 162 -13.21 6.18 11.64
N LEU A 163 -12.71 4.95 11.57
CA LEU A 163 -12.50 4.26 10.29
C LEU A 163 -13.82 4.04 9.54
N ARG A 164 -14.89 3.64 10.23
CA ARG A 164 -16.22 3.43 9.61
C ARG A 164 -16.84 4.70 9.06
N THR A 165 -16.62 5.83 9.72
CA THR A 165 -17.36 7.07 9.39
C THR A 165 -16.55 8.06 8.56
N ALA A 166 -15.24 8.15 8.78
CA ALA A 166 -14.38 9.12 8.11
C ALA A 166 -13.54 8.54 6.96
N TYR A 167 -13.32 7.21 6.92
CA TYR A 167 -12.45 6.59 5.91
C TYR A 167 -13.22 5.67 4.96
N LEU A 168 -13.90 4.66 5.48
CA LEU A 168 -14.51 3.60 4.68
C LEU A 168 -15.45 4.12 3.57
N PRO A 169 -16.34 5.10 3.80
CA PRO A 169 -17.21 5.62 2.75
C PRO A 169 -16.47 6.27 1.58
N THR A 170 -15.29 6.86 1.85
CA THR A 170 -14.45 7.46 0.80
C THR A 170 -13.69 6.40 0.03
N VAL A 171 -12.99 5.50 0.72
CA VAL A 171 -12.12 4.50 0.07
C VAL A 171 -12.89 3.39 -0.65
N THR A 172 -14.16 3.18 -0.34
CA THR A 172 -15.02 2.23 -1.07
C THR A 172 -15.66 2.82 -2.32
N ARG A 173 -15.61 4.14 -2.52
CA ARG A 173 -16.14 4.81 -3.71
C ARG A 173 -15.33 4.45 -4.95
N LYS A 174 -16.01 4.09 -6.06
CA LYS A 174 -15.35 3.86 -7.34
C LYS A 174 -14.94 5.17 -8.01
N VAL A 175 -13.74 5.18 -8.58
CA VAL A 175 -13.18 6.32 -9.32
C VAL A 175 -12.66 5.85 -10.70
N PRO A 176 -13.54 5.32 -11.57
CA PRO A 176 -13.11 4.62 -12.80
C PRO A 176 -12.44 5.55 -13.83
N ASP A 177 -12.74 6.84 -13.81
CA ASP A 177 -12.17 7.82 -14.74
C ASP A 177 -10.84 8.41 -14.27
N TYR A 178 -10.47 8.18 -13.00
CA TYR A 178 -9.22 8.67 -12.45
C TYR A 178 -8.06 7.75 -12.84
N ASN A 179 -6.83 8.24 -12.71
CA ASN A 179 -5.65 7.40 -12.87
C ASN A 179 -5.70 6.20 -11.93
N GLY A 180 -5.23 5.05 -12.41
CA GLY A 180 -5.46 3.80 -11.71
C GLY A 180 -4.81 3.70 -10.33
N ASN A 181 -3.74 4.47 -10.07
CA ASN A 181 -3.15 4.53 -8.73
C ASN A 181 -4.15 4.97 -7.66
N TRP A 182 -5.07 5.90 -7.95
CA TRP A 182 -6.12 6.32 -7.03
C TRP A 182 -6.98 5.16 -6.54
N ASP A 183 -7.48 4.38 -7.50
CA ASP A 183 -8.38 3.27 -7.19
C ASP A 183 -7.65 2.14 -6.45
N LEU A 184 -6.37 1.89 -6.80
CA LEU A 184 -5.54 0.89 -6.12
C LEU A 184 -5.21 1.29 -4.69
N VAL A 185 -4.75 2.53 -4.45
CA VAL A 185 -4.44 3.04 -3.11
C VAL A 185 -5.70 3.09 -2.22
N MET A 186 -6.85 3.53 -2.76
CA MET A 186 -8.11 3.49 -2.04
C MET A 186 -8.55 2.06 -1.72
N THR A 187 -8.28 1.10 -2.60
CA THR A 187 -8.60 -0.32 -2.38
C THR A 187 -7.68 -0.95 -1.33
N ASP A 188 -6.38 -0.57 -1.27
CA ASP A 188 -5.45 -0.98 -0.21
C ASP A 188 -5.98 -0.56 1.18
N ALA A 189 -6.40 0.70 1.32
CA ALA A 189 -7.04 1.13 2.56
C ALA A 189 -8.35 0.40 2.85
N ALA A 190 -9.20 0.21 1.83
CA ALA A 190 -10.49 -0.44 2.00
C ALA A 190 -10.36 -1.87 2.52
N ILE A 191 -9.42 -2.66 1.95
CA ILE A 191 -9.23 -4.06 2.36
C ILE A 191 -8.63 -4.16 3.78
N GLY A 192 -7.64 -3.31 4.11
CA GLY A 192 -7.03 -3.28 5.44
C GLY A 192 -8.03 -2.84 6.52
N ILE A 193 -8.80 -1.78 6.25
CA ILE A 193 -9.86 -1.32 7.16
C ILE A 193 -10.94 -2.40 7.33
N ALA A 194 -11.33 -3.09 6.25
CA ALA A 194 -12.32 -4.15 6.30
C ALA A 194 -11.89 -5.32 7.20
N VAL A 195 -10.62 -5.74 7.13
CA VAL A 195 -10.06 -6.77 8.03
C VAL A 195 -10.11 -6.29 9.47
N PHE A 196 -9.59 -5.11 9.78
CA PHE A 196 -9.58 -4.56 11.15
C PHE A 196 -10.98 -4.39 11.74
N LEU A 197 -11.98 -4.05 10.91
CA LEU A 197 -13.37 -3.85 11.33
C LEU A 197 -14.21 -5.13 11.31
N GLU A 198 -13.67 -6.28 10.95
CA GLU A 198 -14.42 -7.53 10.73
C GLU A 198 -15.55 -7.36 9.70
N ASP A 199 -15.37 -6.50 8.68
CA ASP A 199 -16.38 -6.16 7.68
C ASP A 199 -16.21 -6.99 6.41
N ARG A 200 -16.85 -8.16 6.36
CA ARG A 200 -16.78 -9.08 5.21
C ARG A 200 -17.29 -8.45 3.92
N ALA A 201 -18.34 -7.65 3.99
CA ALA A 201 -18.91 -7.01 2.80
C ALA A 201 -17.93 -5.99 2.18
N ALA A 202 -17.27 -5.18 3.01
CA ALA A 202 -16.25 -4.25 2.55
C ALA A 202 -15.01 -4.98 2.00
N PHE A 203 -14.61 -6.10 2.62
CA PHE A 203 -13.51 -6.94 2.14
C PHE A 203 -13.82 -7.53 0.76
N ASP A 204 -14.98 -8.15 0.58
CA ASP A 204 -15.39 -8.75 -0.71
C ASP A 204 -15.52 -7.69 -1.81
N HIS A 205 -15.99 -6.48 -1.46
CA HIS A 205 -16.02 -5.35 -2.37
C HIS A 205 -14.60 -4.90 -2.79
N ALA A 206 -13.64 -4.88 -1.88
CA ALA A 206 -12.25 -4.57 -2.19
C ALA A 206 -11.61 -5.63 -3.13
N LEU A 207 -11.87 -6.93 -2.89
CA LEU A 207 -11.44 -8.00 -3.79
C LEU A 207 -12.02 -7.83 -5.21
N GLN A 208 -13.29 -7.48 -5.32
CA GLN A 208 -13.91 -7.22 -6.63
C GLN A 208 -13.27 -6.02 -7.33
N ARG A 209 -13.03 -4.91 -6.63
CA ARG A 209 -12.37 -3.74 -7.21
C ARG A 209 -10.96 -4.06 -7.70
N PHE A 210 -10.19 -4.81 -6.94
CA PHE A 210 -8.87 -5.28 -7.35
C PHE A 210 -8.94 -6.04 -8.69
N ARG A 211 -9.85 -7.02 -8.81
CA ARG A 211 -10.04 -7.82 -10.02
C ARG A 211 -10.50 -7.00 -11.23
N GLU A 212 -11.24 -5.93 -11.01
CA GLU A 212 -11.66 -5.00 -12.06
C GLU A 212 -10.56 -4.01 -12.46
N ARG A 213 -9.77 -3.51 -11.49
CA ARG A 213 -8.80 -2.45 -11.73
C ARG A 213 -7.43 -2.95 -12.20
N VAL A 214 -6.87 -3.98 -11.59
CA VAL A 214 -5.51 -4.43 -11.88
C VAL A 214 -5.31 -4.80 -13.36
N PRO A 215 -6.22 -5.55 -14.02
CA PRO A 215 -6.08 -5.83 -15.44
C PRO A 215 -6.23 -4.59 -16.36
N ALA A 216 -6.96 -3.57 -15.91
CA ALA A 216 -7.12 -2.31 -16.66
C ALA A 216 -5.97 -1.32 -16.41
N TYR A 217 -5.10 -1.60 -15.45
CA TYR A 217 -3.95 -0.76 -15.13
C TYR A 217 -2.63 -1.33 -15.66
N PHE A 218 -2.38 -2.64 -15.49
CA PHE A 218 -1.18 -3.33 -15.98
C PHE A 218 -1.52 -4.13 -17.22
N TYR A 219 -0.94 -3.75 -18.34
CA TYR A 219 -1.22 -4.38 -19.63
C TYR A 219 -0.42 -5.66 -19.85
N LEU A 220 -1.07 -6.65 -20.47
CA LEU A 220 -0.45 -7.82 -21.09
C LEU A 220 -0.95 -7.98 -22.51
N GLU A 221 -0.08 -8.40 -23.44
CA GLU A 221 -0.45 -8.62 -24.85
C GLU A 221 -1.57 -9.67 -25.02
N LYS A 222 -1.68 -10.61 -24.08
CA LYS A 222 -2.80 -11.58 -24.04
C LYS A 222 -4.19 -10.96 -23.82
N ASP A 223 -4.27 -9.72 -23.32
CA ASP A 223 -5.54 -9.00 -23.15
C ASP A 223 -6.12 -8.49 -24.47
N GLY A 224 -5.30 -8.49 -25.53
CA GLY A 224 -5.63 -7.99 -26.85
C GLY A 224 -4.71 -6.85 -27.28
N ARG A 225 -5.00 -6.30 -28.46
CA ARG A 225 -4.18 -5.22 -29.05
C ARG A 225 -4.16 -3.92 -28.25
N LEU A 226 -5.20 -3.66 -27.49
CA LEU A 226 -5.35 -2.45 -26.67
C LEU A 226 -5.50 -2.84 -25.20
N PRO A 227 -5.04 -2.01 -24.26
CA PRO A 227 -5.32 -2.22 -22.85
C PRO A 227 -6.80 -2.27 -22.54
N LEU A 228 -7.15 -2.99 -21.47
CA LEU A 228 -8.51 -3.00 -20.95
C LEU A 228 -8.87 -1.63 -20.37
N THR A 229 -10.13 -1.25 -20.50
CA THR A 229 -10.65 -0.01 -19.91
C THR A 229 -11.20 -0.26 -18.52
N PRO A 230 -11.09 0.71 -17.58
CA PRO A 230 -11.67 0.54 -16.27
C PRO A 230 -13.19 0.39 -16.35
N LYS A 231 -13.73 -0.56 -15.61
CA LYS A 231 -15.17 -0.86 -15.63
C LYS A 231 -15.99 0.34 -15.13
N GLY A 232 -16.91 0.80 -15.95
CA GLY A 232 -17.77 1.95 -15.65
C GLY A 232 -17.12 3.31 -15.96
N SER A 233 -15.95 3.33 -16.63
CA SER A 233 -15.31 4.58 -17.04
C SER A 233 -15.90 5.17 -18.31
N SER A 234 -15.65 6.47 -18.51
CA SER A 234 -15.94 7.18 -19.76
C SER A 234 -14.93 6.89 -20.89
N VAL A 235 -13.91 6.07 -20.63
CA VAL A 235 -12.84 5.69 -21.58
C VAL A 235 -13.39 4.62 -22.55
N THR A 236 -14.19 5.04 -23.52
CA THR A 236 -14.96 4.16 -24.41
C THR A 236 -14.48 4.14 -25.85
N THR A 237 -13.47 4.91 -26.21
CA THR A 237 -12.91 4.97 -27.57
C THR A 237 -11.39 4.83 -27.57
N PRO A 238 -10.75 4.38 -28.67
CA PRO A 238 -9.30 4.31 -28.78
C PRO A 238 -8.59 5.64 -28.52
N GLN A 239 -9.19 6.78 -28.91
CA GLN A 239 -8.65 8.10 -28.63
C GLN A 239 -8.65 8.41 -27.14
N LYS A 240 -9.77 8.17 -26.47
CA LYS A 240 -9.87 8.35 -25.02
C LYS A 240 -8.89 7.44 -24.29
N LEU A 241 -8.73 6.18 -24.74
CA LEU A 241 -7.74 5.26 -24.17
C LEU A 241 -6.33 5.77 -24.35
N THR A 242 -5.96 6.27 -25.54
CA THR A 242 -4.64 6.87 -25.77
C THR A 242 -4.39 8.06 -24.83
N THR A 243 -5.37 8.94 -24.65
CA THR A 243 -5.28 10.06 -23.71
C THR A 243 -5.12 9.57 -22.27
N TYR A 244 -5.94 8.59 -21.87
CA TYR A 244 -5.89 7.99 -20.53
C TYR A 244 -4.53 7.31 -20.24
N TRP A 245 -3.86 6.79 -21.28
CA TRP A 245 -2.51 6.21 -21.21
C TRP A 245 -1.40 7.22 -21.55
N PHE A 246 -1.61 8.51 -21.30
CA PHE A 246 -0.63 9.59 -21.48
C PHE A 246 -0.03 9.66 -22.88
N GLY A 247 -0.85 9.45 -23.90
CA GLY A 247 -0.45 9.55 -25.32
C GLY A 247 0.19 8.28 -25.89
N GLN A 248 0.34 7.22 -25.08
CA GLN A 248 0.94 5.97 -25.53
C GLN A 248 0.07 5.23 -26.54
N LYS A 249 0.67 4.75 -27.63
CA LYS A 249 -0.01 4.08 -28.75
C LYS A 249 0.48 2.67 -29.02
N THR A 250 1.63 2.30 -28.48
CA THR A 250 2.24 0.97 -28.60
C THR A 250 2.30 0.36 -27.22
N TYR A 251 1.74 -0.82 -27.04
CA TYR A 251 1.63 -1.47 -25.73
C TYR A 251 2.44 -2.76 -25.73
N LYS A 252 3.12 -3.03 -24.63
CA LYS A 252 3.94 -4.22 -24.40
C LYS A 252 3.67 -4.75 -23.00
N ASP A 253 3.91 -6.05 -22.81
CA ASP A 253 3.78 -6.70 -21.51
C ASP A 253 4.48 -5.93 -20.41
N GLY A 254 3.77 -5.71 -19.32
CA GLY A 254 4.27 -5.04 -18.14
C GLY A 254 4.14 -3.52 -18.15
N MET A 255 3.70 -2.89 -19.25
CA MET A 255 3.36 -1.47 -19.21
C MET A 255 2.16 -1.22 -18.30
N SER A 256 2.16 -0.09 -17.62
CA SER A 256 1.05 0.37 -16.80
C SER A 256 0.42 1.64 -17.39
N GLN A 257 -0.79 1.94 -16.98
CA GLN A 257 -1.54 3.11 -17.44
C GLN A 257 -0.75 4.41 -17.25
N GLU A 258 0.07 4.51 -16.20
CA GLU A 258 0.83 5.69 -15.86
C GLU A 258 2.33 5.62 -16.24
N THR A 259 2.73 4.62 -17.04
CA THR A 259 4.14 4.48 -17.48
C THR A 259 4.70 5.77 -18.09
N CYS A 260 3.90 6.46 -18.91
CA CYS A 260 4.30 7.70 -19.57
C CYS A 260 3.95 8.97 -18.76
N ARG A 261 3.37 8.82 -17.58
CA ARG A 261 3.23 9.90 -16.62
C ARG A 261 4.53 10.07 -15.83
N ASN A 262 4.88 9.11 -15.02
CA ASN A 262 6.15 8.97 -14.30
C ASN A 262 6.18 7.65 -13.51
N PHE A 263 7.37 7.19 -13.13
CA PHE A 263 7.52 5.93 -12.40
C PHE A 263 7.17 6.03 -10.91
N LYS A 264 7.06 7.23 -10.35
CA LYS A 264 6.57 7.42 -8.98
C LYS A 264 5.15 6.87 -8.82
N HIS A 265 4.22 7.23 -9.72
CA HIS A 265 2.84 6.75 -9.66
C HIS A 265 2.72 5.27 -10.05
N VAL A 266 3.61 4.78 -10.93
CA VAL A 266 3.71 3.34 -11.21
C VAL A 266 4.13 2.57 -9.97
N GLY A 267 5.13 3.06 -9.24
CA GLY A 267 5.58 2.48 -7.98
C GLY A 267 4.45 2.40 -6.96
N TYR A 268 3.72 3.49 -6.75
CA TYR A 268 2.53 3.48 -5.87
C TYR A 268 1.52 2.40 -6.25
N SER A 269 1.30 2.20 -7.54
CA SER A 269 0.36 1.19 -8.01
C SER A 269 0.88 -0.24 -7.84
N ILE A 270 2.19 -0.46 -7.99
CA ILE A 270 2.84 -1.74 -7.70
C ILE A 270 2.71 -2.05 -6.21
N ALA A 271 3.09 -1.09 -5.35
CA ALA A 271 2.98 -1.24 -3.90
C ALA A 271 1.53 -1.53 -3.47
N ALA A 272 0.57 -0.68 -3.86
CA ALA A 272 -0.83 -0.88 -3.50
C ALA A 272 -1.38 -2.23 -3.99
N THR A 273 -1.01 -2.66 -5.21
CA THR A 273 -1.40 -3.98 -5.74
C THR A 273 -0.85 -5.11 -4.88
N ALA A 274 0.43 -5.03 -4.49
CA ALA A 274 1.07 -6.02 -3.64
C ALA A 274 0.49 -6.01 -2.21
N HIS A 275 0.22 -4.85 -1.63
CA HIS A 275 -0.39 -4.72 -0.30
C HIS A 275 -1.78 -5.34 -0.23
N ILE A 276 -2.63 -5.07 -1.23
CA ILE A 276 -3.96 -5.67 -1.32
C ILE A 276 -3.83 -7.20 -1.42
N ALA A 277 -2.94 -7.69 -2.27
CA ALA A 277 -2.74 -9.11 -2.48
C ALA A 277 -2.14 -9.79 -1.25
N GLU A 278 -1.23 -9.13 -0.51
CA GLU A 278 -0.65 -9.65 0.74
C GLU A 278 -1.70 -9.72 1.86
N THR A 279 -2.50 -8.67 2.02
CA THR A 279 -3.61 -8.67 2.98
C THR A 279 -4.62 -9.78 2.64
N ALA A 280 -4.99 -9.93 1.37
CA ALA A 280 -5.88 -11.00 0.91
C ALA A 280 -5.26 -12.41 1.15
N TRP A 281 -3.96 -12.57 0.92
CA TRP A 281 -3.22 -13.81 1.17
C TRP A 281 -3.31 -14.24 2.62
N HIS A 282 -3.10 -13.33 3.57
CA HIS A 282 -3.26 -13.60 4.99
C HIS A 282 -4.68 -14.02 5.36
N GLN A 283 -5.66 -13.63 4.57
CA GLN A 283 -7.05 -14.03 4.71
C GLN A 283 -7.44 -15.27 3.88
N GLY A 284 -6.45 -15.98 3.31
CA GLY A 284 -6.67 -17.21 2.54
C GLY A 284 -7.20 -16.99 1.12
N VAL A 285 -7.07 -15.77 0.56
CA VAL A 285 -7.47 -15.43 -0.82
C VAL A 285 -6.24 -15.17 -1.68
N ASP A 286 -5.97 -16.03 -2.64
CA ASP A 286 -4.81 -15.92 -3.54
C ASP A 286 -5.06 -14.96 -4.72
N LEU A 287 -4.96 -13.67 -4.45
CA LEU A 287 -4.97 -12.65 -5.50
C LEU A 287 -3.67 -12.62 -6.31
N TYR A 288 -2.55 -13.01 -5.71
CA TYR A 288 -1.28 -13.09 -6.41
C TYR A 288 -1.32 -14.08 -7.56
N GLY A 289 -1.92 -15.28 -7.34
CA GLY A 289 -2.12 -16.25 -8.39
C GLY A 289 -2.94 -15.73 -9.57
N GLU A 290 -3.92 -14.84 -9.30
CA GLU A 290 -4.74 -14.20 -10.32
C GLU A 290 -3.94 -13.19 -11.19
N VAL A 291 -2.95 -12.49 -10.61
CA VAL A 291 -2.23 -11.38 -11.27
C VAL A 291 -0.73 -11.62 -11.43
N LYS A 292 -0.22 -12.80 -11.12
CA LYS A 292 1.21 -13.15 -11.13
C LYS A 292 1.95 -12.68 -12.39
N ASP A 293 1.41 -12.99 -13.56
CA ASP A 293 2.05 -12.63 -14.83
C ASP A 293 2.12 -11.10 -15.01
N ARG A 294 1.07 -10.38 -14.60
CA ARG A 294 1.03 -8.91 -14.69
C ARG A 294 2.06 -8.29 -13.76
N LEU A 295 2.07 -8.75 -12.50
CA LEU A 295 2.99 -8.23 -11.48
C LEU A 295 4.44 -8.52 -11.87
N LYS A 296 4.76 -9.76 -12.29
CA LYS A 296 6.08 -10.12 -12.81
C LYS A 296 6.49 -9.23 -13.98
N SER A 297 5.61 -9.08 -14.98
CA SER A 297 5.93 -8.32 -16.20
C SER A 297 6.12 -6.84 -15.90
N THR A 298 5.29 -6.24 -15.02
CA THR A 298 5.42 -4.82 -14.69
C THR A 298 6.65 -4.52 -13.86
N LEU A 299 7.00 -5.39 -12.92
CA LEU A 299 8.26 -5.29 -12.18
C LEU A 299 9.46 -5.37 -13.12
N ALA A 300 9.50 -6.37 -13.99
CA ALA A 300 10.60 -6.53 -14.94
C ALA A 300 10.71 -5.34 -15.91
N PHE A 301 9.57 -4.84 -16.41
CA PHE A 301 9.53 -3.73 -17.35
C PHE A 301 10.06 -2.43 -16.72
N HIS A 302 9.48 -2.00 -15.60
CA HIS A 302 9.79 -0.70 -15.01
C HIS A 302 11.16 -0.68 -14.34
N SER A 303 11.58 -1.78 -13.71
CA SER A 303 12.89 -1.84 -13.06
C SER A 303 14.06 -1.71 -14.04
N ARG A 304 13.95 -2.26 -15.26
CA ARG A 304 14.99 -2.07 -16.31
C ARG A 304 15.18 -0.60 -16.63
N TYR A 305 14.08 0.10 -16.90
CA TYR A 305 14.13 1.51 -17.25
C TYR A 305 14.50 2.40 -16.06
N GLN A 306 14.04 2.06 -14.85
CA GLN A 306 14.46 2.73 -13.63
C GLN A 306 15.96 2.60 -13.40
N ALA A 307 16.54 1.43 -13.68
CA ALA A 307 17.98 1.16 -13.60
C ALA A 307 18.82 1.82 -14.72
N GLY A 308 18.19 2.57 -15.63
CA GLY A 308 18.92 3.37 -16.63
C GLY A 308 18.88 2.85 -18.07
N GLU A 309 18.17 1.76 -18.38
CA GLU A 309 17.99 1.31 -19.77
C GLU A 309 17.37 2.45 -20.60
N SER A 310 17.87 2.66 -21.83
CA SER A 310 17.36 3.70 -22.71
C SER A 310 15.95 3.37 -23.22
N ALA A 311 15.01 4.30 -23.04
CA ALA A 311 13.67 4.13 -23.58
C ALA A 311 13.68 4.23 -25.11
N PRO A 312 13.13 3.25 -25.84
CA PRO A 312 12.99 3.34 -27.28
C PRO A 312 11.95 4.42 -27.65
N VAL A 313 12.02 4.96 -28.88
CA VAL A 313 11.14 6.05 -29.32
C VAL A 313 9.64 5.73 -29.17
N TRP A 314 9.24 4.47 -29.33
CA TRP A 314 7.84 4.07 -29.19
C TRP A 314 7.35 4.13 -27.74
N LEU A 315 8.25 4.09 -26.76
CA LEU A 315 7.92 4.18 -25.33
C LEU A 315 7.99 5.64 -24.90
N CYS A 316 6.86 6.26 -24.63
CA CYS A 316 6.73 7.63 -24.14
C CYS A 316 7.55 8.66 -24.96
N GLY A 317 7.69 8.45 -26.28
CA GLY A 317 8.50 9.30 -27.15
C GLY A 317 10.02 9.21 -26.88
N GLY A 318 10.50 8.11 -26.30
CA GLY A 318 11.91 7.88 -25.98
C GLY A 318 12.36 8.44 -24.62
N LYS A 319 11.43 8.88 -23.78
CA LYS A 319 11.73 9.44 -22.44
C LYS A 319 10.82 8.87 -21.39
N VAL A 320 11.39 8.44 -20.27
CA VAL A 320 10.67 8.00 -19.06
C VAL A 320 11.16 8.77 -17.86
N ASP A 321 10.27 9.11 -16.96
CA ASP A 321 10.59 9.78 -15.70
C ASP A 321 10.89 8.74 -14.61
N ARG A 322 12.18 8.61 -14.26
CA ARG A 322 12.74 7.58 -13.37
C ARG A 322 12.73 8.07 -11.93
N ASN A 323 11.63 7.93 -11.26
CA ASN A 323 11.47 8.36 -9.87
C ASN A 323 10.65 7.37 -9.03
N MET A 324 10.81 6.06 -9.31
CA MET A 324 10.20 4.99 -8.51
C MET A 324 10.72 5.04 -7.08
N GLY A 325 9.82 4.86 -6.12
CA GLY A 325 10.10 4.84 -4.70
C GLY A 325 10.46 3.44 -4.17
N PRO A 326 10.33 3.22 -2.85
CA PRO A 326 10.65 1.96 -2.18
C PRO A 326 9.51 0.92 -2.33
N ASP A 327 9.06 0.65 -3.56
CA ASP A 327 7.75 0.07 -3.87
C ASP A 327 7.81 -1.42 -4.23
N LEU A 328 8.96 -2.11 -4.07
CA LEU A 328 9.20 -3.42 -4.68
C LEU A 328 9.14 -4.60 -3.70
N GLU A 329 9.40 -4.38 -2.42
CA GLU A 329 9.72 -5.44 -1.46
C GLU A 329 8.59 -6.45 -1.26
N VAL A 330 7.34 -5.99 -1.11
CA VAL A 330 6.19 -6.87 -0.86
C VAL A 330 5.91 -7.76 -2.07
N ALA A 331 5.99 -7.18 -3.28
CA ALA A 331 5.79 -7.94 -4.52
C ALA A 331 6.90 -8.98 -4.75
N LEU A 332 8.16 -8.59 -4.52
CA LEU A 332 9.32 -9.50 -4.66
C LEU A 332 9.27 -10.64 -3.66
N ASN A 333 8.98 -10.34 -2.38
CA ASN A 333 8.83 -11.33 -1.34
C ASN A 333 7.84 -12.45 -1.75
N HIS A 334 6.68 -12.09 -2.31
CA HIS A 334 5.74 -13.11 -2.77
C HIS A 334 6.23 -13.86 -3.99
N LEU A 335 6.70 -13.16 -5.03
CA LEU A 335 7.10 -13.78 -6.28
C LEU A 335 8.32 -14.68 -6.12
N GLU A 336 9.36 -14.20 -5.43
CA GLU A 336 10.63 -14.90 -5.32
C GLU A 336 10.64 -15.89 -4.17
N ASP A 337 10.24 -15.48 -2.95
CA ASP A 337 10.39 -16.29 -1.75
C ASP A 337 9.25 -17.31 -1.54
N ARG A 338 8.03 -17.03 -2.06
CA ARG A 338 6.91 -17.99 -1.97
C ARG A 338 6.68 -18.79 -3.24
N LEU A 339 6.84 -18.18 -4.42
CA LEU A 339 6.50 -18.80 -5.71
C LEU A 339 7.72 -19.26 -6.53
N ASP A 340 8.94 -18.99 -6.09
CA ASP A 340 10.20 -19.26 -6.84
C ASP A 340 10.17 -18.64 -8.26
N VAL A 341 9.60 -17.44 -8.39
CA VAL A 341 9.46 -16.69 -9.64
C VAL A 341 10.46 -15.56 -9.68
N SER A 342 11.58 -15.75 -10.35
CA SER A 342 12.64 -14.75 -10.45
C SER A 342 12.23 -13.52 -11.27
N VAL A 343 12.59 -12.32 -10.75
CA VAL A 343 12.46 -11.01 -11.41
C VAL A 343 13.79 -10.24 -11.28
N PRO A 344 14.86 -10.64 -11.99
CA PRO A 344 16.23 -10.20 -11.70
C PRO A 344 16.44 -8.67 -11.72
N ALA A 345 15.76 -7.95 -12.62
CA ALA A 345 15.90 -6.49 -12.70
C ALA A 345 15.30 -5.79 -11.49
N ALA A 346 14.17 -6.27 -10.98
CA ALA A 346 13.53 -5.72 -9.79
C ALA A 346 14.29 -6.12 -8.52
N HIS A 347 14.75 -7.35 -8.45
CA HIS A 347 15.60 -7.84 -7.35
C HIS A 347 16.85 -6.98 -7.19
N LYS A 348 17.61 -6.80 -8.28
CA LYS A 348 18.80 -5.95 -8.28
C LYS A 348 18.49 -4.53 -7.84
N LEU A 349 17.41 -3.92 -8.34
CA LEU A 349 17.01 -2.57 -7.96
C LEU A 349 16.65 -2.48 -6.47
N ALA A 350 15.95 -3.49 -5.93
CA ALA A 350 15.64 -3.55 -4.51
C ALA A 350 16.93 -3.67 -3.66
N GLU A 351 17.89 -4.54 -4.05
CA GLU A 351 19.16 -4.66 -3.33
C GLU A 351 19.97 -3.34 -3.32
N GLU A 352 19.98 -2.59 -4.42
CA GLU A 352 20.68 -1.31 -4.52
C GLU A 352 20.03 -0.20 -3.65
N THR A 353 18.75 -0.33 -3.32
CA THR A 353 17.98 0.65 -2.53
C THR A 353 17.76 0.23 -1.08
N ARG A 354 18.08 -1.01 -0.71
CA ARG A 354 17.94 -1.52 0.69
C ARG A 354 18.91 -0.84 1.66
N PRO A 355 18.45 -0.51 2.87
CA PRO A 355 17.08 -0.65 3.31
C PRO A 355 16.21 0.51 2.82
N ALA A 356 15.10 0.18 2.23
CA ALA A 356 14.08 1.15 1.90
C ALA A 356 13.36 1.64 3.18
N GLY A 357 13.23 2.94 3.32
CA GLY A 357 12.58 3.58 4.47
C GLY A 357 11.08 3.78 4.25
N THR A 358 10.66 5.05 4.17
CA THR A 358 9.27 5.42 3.87
C THR A 358 9.23 6.42 2.72
N ASP A 359 8.13 6.40 1.96
CA ASP A 359 7.80 7.39 0.93
C ASP A 359 7.07 8.63 1.50
N ASP A 360 6.87 8.67 2.83
CA ASP A 360 6.08 9.65 3.58
C ASP A 360 4.59 9.73 3.15
N LEU A 361 4.10 8.70 2.45
CA LEU A 361 2.70 8.55 2.08
C LEU A 361 2.07 7.29 2.70
N PHE A 362 2.44 6.09 2.22
CA PHE A 362 1.87 4.81 2.66
C PHE A 362 2.79 3.60 2.55
N VAL A 363 3.91 3.73 1.82
CA VAL A 363 4.95 2.70 1.76
C VAL A 363 5.94 2.94 2.88
N SER A 364 6.06 2.00 3.81
CA SER A 364 6.87 2.22 5.01
C SER A 364 7.50 0.93 5.52
N TRP A 365 8.83 0.94 5.66
CA TRP A 365 9.64 -0.08 6.32
C TRP A 365 9.58 -1.48 5.69
N GLU A 366 9.32 -1.56 4.39
CA GLU A 366 9.06 -2.83 3.72
C GLU A 366 10.30 -3.72 3.57
N THR A 367 11.50 -3.16 3.47
CA THR A 367 12.72 -3.96 3.61
C THR A 367 12.76 -4.69 4.96
N LEU A 368 12.36 -4.03 6.04
CA LEU A 368 12.33 -4.65 7.37
C LEU A 368 11.29 -5.77 7.45
N THR A 369 10.10 -5.53 6.90
CA THR A 369 8.97 -6.45 7.08
C THR A 369 8.92 -7.56 6.04
N HIS A 370 9.36 -7.33 4.81
CA HIS A 370 9.14 -8.24 3.68
C HIS A 370 10.40 -8.75 2.97
N ALA A 371 11.57 -8.10 3.06
CA ALA A 371 12.75 -8.62 2.37
C ALA A 371 13.08 -10.06 2.84
N GLY A 372 12.97 -11.05 1.94
CA GLY A 372 13.25 -12.45 2.26
C GLY A 372 12.42 -12.99 3.45
N ASN A 373 11.16 -12.57 3.57
CA ASN A 373 10.28 -12.92 4.67
C ASN A 373 8.91 -13.39 4.18
N PRO A 374 8.83 -14.61 3.62
CA PRO A 374 7.60 -15.09 3.01
C PRO A 374 6.45 -15.29 4.01
N GLY A 375 6.74 -15.38 5.31
CA GLY A 375 5.80 -15.90 6.29
C GLY A 375 5.59 -17.40 6.08
N SER A 376 4.83 -18.04 6.90
CA SER A 376 4.47 -19.46 6.76
C SER A 376 3.07 -19.61 6.22
#